data_03342dd52f7eb649f14fb855fd36749a
#
_entry.id   03342dd52f7eb649f14fb855fd36749a
#
_cell.length_a   1.000
_cell.length_b   1.000
_cell.length_c   1.000
_cell.angle_alpha   90.00
_cell.angle_beta   90.00
_cell.angle_gamma   90.00
#
_symmetry.space_group_name_H-M   'P 1'
#
loop_
_entity.id
_entity.type
_entity.pdbx_description
1 polymer ?
#
loop_
_entity_poly.entity_id
_entity_poly.type
_entity_poly.pdbx_seq_one_letter_code
_entity_poly.pdbx_strand_id
1 'polypeptide(L)'
;MIPKYRKQFNAEFSPEKYQNILDHLQEEGGIYPQFRVSESPIFLTTEFIDKLHGACDSIISQIKEMSPQELDLAIPDDCRVPNDTLQPHFFTIDFGICQNE
;
A
#
# COMPACT_ATOMS: atom_id res chain seq x y z
N MET A 1 -6.21 11.34 8.55
CA MET A 1 -5.22 11.15 9.65
C MET A 1 -5.84 11.63 10.97
N ILE A 2 -5.64 10.89 12.07
CA ILE A 2 -6.20 11.24 13.39
C ILE A 2 -5.15 12.02 14.21
N PRO A 3 -5.23 13.35 14.31
CA PRO A 3 -4.16 14.16 14.90
C PRO A 3 -3.90 13.86 16.38
N LYS A 4 -4.95 13.47 17.11
CA LYS A 4 -4.85 13.13 18.55
C LYS A 4 -3.86 11.99 18.80
N TYR A 5 -3.97 10.90 18.05
CA TYR A 5 -3.10 9.74 18.22
C TYR A 5 -1.67 10.02 17.76
N ARG A 6 -1.51 10.79 16.70
CA ARG A 6 -0.18 11.21 16.26
C ARG A 6 0.52 12.06 17.33
N LYS A 7 -0.19 13.00 17.95
CA LYS A 7 0.37 13.83 19.03
C LYS A 7 0.78 12.98 20.23
N GLN A 8 -0.07 12.03 20.63
CA GLN A 8 0.23 11.09 21.71
C GLN A 8 1.47 10.25 21.37
N PHE A 9 1.50 9.64 20.19
CA PHE A 9 2.63 8.83 19.74
C PHE A 9 3.94 9.61 19.78
N ASN A 10 3.94 10.84 19.26
CA ASN A 10 5.15 11.68 19.24
C ASN A 10 5.62 12.07 20.65
N ALA A 11 4.71 12.20 21.61
CA ALA A 11 5.06 12.49 22.99
C ALA A 11 5.68 11.28 23.73
N GLU A 12 5.35 10.08 23.28
CA GLU A 12 5.82 8.81 23.87
C GLU A 12 6.95 8.15 23.05
N PHE A 13 7.37 8.79 21.98
CA PHE A 13 8.42 8.25 21.09
C PHE A 13 9.76 8.16 21.81
N SER A 14 10.48 7.06 21.58
CA SER A 14 11.88 6.91 21.96
C SER A 14 12.66 6.16 20.87
N PRO A 15 14.00 6.35 20.79
CA PRO A 15 14.84 5.61 19.85
C PRO A 15 14.73 4.09 20.01
N GLU A 16 14.55 3.61 21.25
CA GLU A 16 14.39 2.20 21.55
C GLU A 16 13.11 1.63 20.94
N LYS A 17 12.00 2.39 20.98
CA LYS A 17 10.74 1.97 20.33
C LYS A 17 10.90 1.85 18.81
N TYR A 18 11.66 2.75 18.21
CA TYR A 18 11.95 2.67 16.78
C TYR A 18 12.83 1.46 16.45
N GLN A 19 13.87 1.21 17.23
CA GLN A 19 14.72 0.04 17.04
C GLN A 19 13.92 -1.27 17.17
N ASN A 20 13.03 -1.37 18.14
CA ASN A 20 12.16 -2.52 18.30
C ASN A 20 11.26 -2.78 17.07
N ILE A 21 10.82 -1.73 16.38
CA ILE A 21 10.07 -1.89 15.10
C ILE A 21 10.96 -2.52 14.04
N LEU A 22 12.21 -2.06 13.91
CA LEU A 22 13.16 -2.59 12.92
C LEU A 22 13.52 -4.05 13.23
N ASP A 23 13.76 -4.37 14.50
CA ASP A 23 14.08 -5.73 14.95
C ASP A 23 12.91 -6.68 14.67
N HIS A 24 11.68 -6.26 14.95
CA HIS A 24 10.48 -7.03 14.66
C HIS A 24 10.27 -7.28 13.17
N LEU A 25 10.51 -6.29 12.32
CA LEU A 25 10.47 -6.46 10.87
C LEU A 25 11.51 -7.46 10.38
N GLN A 26 12.69 -7.49 11.00
CA GLN A 26 13.73 -8.45 10.69
C GLN A 26 13.35 -9.87 11.14
N GLU A 27 12.83 -10.01 12.35
CA GLU A 27 12.42 -11.30 12.93
C GLU A 27 11.28 -11.96 12.15
N GLU A 28 10.24 -11.20 11.80
CA GLU A 28 9.08 -11.73 11.08
C GLU A 28 9.30 -11.83 9.57
N GLY A 29 9.95 -10.84 8.97
CA GLY A 29 10.16 -10.75 7.52
C GLY A 29 11.47 -11.38 7.03
N GLY A 30 12.41 -11.69 7.92
CA GLY A 30 13.74 -12.19 7.56
C GLY A 30 14.62 -11.18 6.79
N ILE A 31 14.16 -9.94 6.62
CA ILE A 31 14.83 -8.92 5.82
C ILE A 31 14.90 -7.63 6.63
N TYR A 32 16.12 -7.13 6.82
CA TYR A 32 16.32 -5.79 7.35
C TYR A 32 15.97 -4.77 6.25
N PRO A 33 15.07 -3.80 6.51
CA PRO A 33 14.70 -2.83 5.48
C PRO A 33 15.92 -2.01 5.04
N GLN A 34 16.18 -2.00 3.73
CA GLN A 34 17.27 -1.21 3.14
C GLN A 34 16.88 0.26 2.90
N PHE A 35 15.70 0.64 3.33
CA PHE A 35 15.16 2.00 3.24
C PHE A 35 14.73 2.45 4.64
N ARG A 36 14.68 3.76 4.82
CA ARG A 36 14.25 4.34 6.10
C ARG A 36 12.75 4.10 6.29
N VAL A 37 12.40 3.35 7.33
CA VAL A 37 11.01 3.21 7.77
C VAL A 37 10.58 4.49 8.47
N SER A 38 9.34 4.93 8.27
CA SER A 38 8.82 6.13 8.94
C SER A 38 8.73 5.90 10.46
N GLU A 39 9.28 6.83 11.21
CA GLU A 39 9.24 6.81 12.68
C GLU A 39 7.84 7.11 13.24
N SER A 40 7.01 7.77 12.43
CA SER A 40 5.64 8.13 12.83
C SER A 40 4.62 7.32 12.03
N PRO A 41 3.80 6.49 12.68
CA PRO A 41 2.73 5.76 12.01
C PRO A 41 1.65 6.73 11.49
N ILE A 42 0.94 6.28 10.47
CA ILE A 42 -0.24 6.97 9.96
C ILE A 42 -1.46 6.42 10.68
N PHE A 43 -2.18 7.29 11.40
CA PHE A 43 -3.43 6.93 12.07
C PHE A 43 -4.61 7.28 11.16
N LEU A 44 -5.32 6.27 10.70
CA LEU A 44 -6.48 6.39 9.83
C LEU A 44 -7.75 5.96 10.60
N THR A 45 -8.89 6.50 10.20
CA THR A 45 -10.19 6.02 10.71
C THR A 45 -10.58 4.73 9.99
N THR A 46 -11.38 3.90 10.64
CA THR A 46 -11.91 2.67 10.03
C THR A 46 -12.70 3.00 8.76
N GLU A 47 -13.55 4.03 8.79
CA GLU A 47 -14.33 4.46 7.63
C GLU A 47 -13.43 4.85 6.44
N PHE A 48 -12.25 5.45 6.71
CA PHE A 48 -11.33 5.79 5.64
C PHE A 48 -10.65 4.54 5.06
N ILE A 49 -10.30 3.57 5.91
CA ILE A 49 -9.77 2.27 5.48
C ILE A 49 -10.81 1.53 4.63
N ASP A 50 -12.06 1.47 5.08
CA ASP A 50 -13.15 0.81 4.34
C ASP A 50 -13.37 1.48 2.97
N LYS A 51 -13.25 2.80 2.89
CA LYS A 51 -13.31 3.54 1.62
C LYS A 51 -12.16 3.16 0.69
N LEU A 52 -10.94 3.00 1.20
CA LEU A 52 -9.80 2.55 0.40
C LEU A 52 -10.00 1.12 -0.10
N HIS A 53 -10.46 0.20 0.76
CA HIS A 53 -10.77 -1.17 0.36
C HIS A 53 -11.85 -1.21 -0.72
N GLY A 54 -12.94 -0.47 -0.57
CA GLY A 54 -13.98 -0.39 -1.60
C GLY A 54 -13.48 0.16 -2.94
N ALA A 55 -12.53 1.11 -2.92
CA ALA A 55 -11.90 1.60 -4.14
C ALA A 55 -11.00 0.52 -4.79
N CYS A 56 -10.23 -0.23 -3.99
CA CYS A 56 -9.44 -1.36 -4.49
C CYS A 56 -10.33 -2.42 -5.13
N ASP A 57 -11.40 -2.82 -4.45
CA ASP A 57 -12.34 -3.82 -4.95
C ASP A 57 -13.00 -3.39 -6.27
N SER A 58 -13.34 -2.11 -6.39
CA SER A 58 -13.90 -1.55 -7.61
C SER A 58 -12.91 -1.62 -8.78
N ILE A 59 -11.65 -1.26 -8.56
CA ILE A 59 -10.59 -1.35 -9.59
C ILE A 59 -10.36 -2.80 -10.01
N ILE A 60 -10.22 -3.71 -9.04
CA ILE A 60 -10.02 -5.14 -9.30
C ILE A 60 -11.19 -5.72 -10.09
N SER A 61 -12.43 -5.34 -9.74
CA SER A 61 -13.63 -5.81 -10.46
C SER A 61 -13.63 -5.33 -11.91
N GLN A 62 -13.29 -4.05 -12.16
CA GLN A 62 -13.17 -3.52 -13.53
C GLN A 62 -12.12 -4.29 -14.34
N ILE A 63 -10.94 -4.56 -13.77
CA ILE A 63 -9.89 -5.33 -14.45
C ILE A 63 -10.37 -6.75 -14.79
N LYS A 64 -11.10 -7.41 -13.88
CA LYS A 64 -11.64 -8.76 -14.12
C LYS A 64 -12.71 -8.81 -15.22
N GLU A 65 -13.40 -7.71 -15.46
CA GLU A 65 -14.42 -7.57 -16.51
C GLU A 65 -13.82 -7.24 -17.88
N MET A 66 -12.57 -6.81 -17.93
CA MET A 66 -11.88 -6.51 -19.20
C MET A 66 -11.68 -7.78 -20.02
N SER A 67 -11.88 -7.64 -21.33
CA SER A 67 -11.55 -8.69 -22.28
C SER A 67 -10.03 -8.90 -22.41
N PRO A 68 -9.55 -10.08 -22.84
CA PRO A 68 -8.14 -10.30 -23.09
C PRO A 68 -7.50 -9.28 -24.04
N GLN A 69 -8.24 -8.79 -25.01
CA GLN A 69 -7.77 -7.77 -25.96
C GLN A 69 -7.57 -6.40 -25.26
N GLU A 70 -8.48 -6.00 -24.39
CA GLU A 70 -8.34 -4.77 -23.61
C GLU A 70 -7.19 -4.84 -22.64
N LEU A 71 -7.01 -5.97 -21.97
CA LEU A 71 -5.86 -6.21 -21.08
C LEU A 71 -4.54 -6.15 -21.86
N ASP A 72 -4.47 -6.78 -23.03
CA ASP A 72 -3.28 -6.78 -23.87
C ASP A 72 -2.93 -5.35 -24.34
N LEU A 73 -3.92 -4.57 -24.72
CA LEU A 73 -3.73 -3.16 -25.11
C LEU A 73 -3.31 -2.25 -23.95
N ALA A 74 -3.66 -2.61 -22.72
CA ALA A 74 -3.30 -1.83 -21.54
C ALA A 74 -1.84 -2.04 -21.11
N ILE A 75 -1.16 -3.11 -21.58
CA ILE A 75 0.23 -3.41 -21.25
C ILE A 75 1.16 -2.67 -22.22
N PRO A 76 2.02 -1.75 -21.73
CA PRO A 76 3.04 -1.11 -22.56
C PRO A 76 3.97 -2.15 -23.20
N ASP A 77 4.45 -1.89 -24.41
CA ASP A 77 5.26 -2.85 -25.17
C ASP A 77 6.56 -3.25 -24.46
N ASP A 78 7.17 -2.33 -23.71
CA ASP A 78 8.38 -2.56 -22.92
C ASP A 78 8.13 -3.36 -21.61
N CYS A 79 6.86 -3.52 -21.22
CA CYS A 79 6.44 -4.32 -20.07
C CYS A 79 5.93 -5.72 -20.45
N ARG A 80 5.90 -6.07 -21.73
CA ARG A 80 5.40 -7.37 -22.20
C ARG A 80 6.39 -8.47 -21.87
N VAL A 81 5.86 -9.58 -21.33
CA VAL A 81 6.65 -10.78 -21.06
C VAL A 81 6.18 -11.95 -21.92
N PRO A 82 7.09 -12.85 -22.38
CA PRO A 82 6.69 -14.02 -23.13
C PRO A 82 5.78 -14.94 -22.30
N ASN A 83 4.74 -15.45 -22.93
CA ASN A 83 3.76 -16.37 -22.31
C ASN A 83 2.98 -15.76 -21.14
N ASP A 84 2.72 -14.47 -21.16
CA ASP A 84 1.87 -13.80 -20.20
C ASP A 84 0.45 -14.41 -20.23
N THR A 85 -0.09 -14.72 -19.07
CA THR A 85 -1.46 -15.23 -18.91
C THR A 85 -2.49 -14.10 -18.90
N LEU A 86 -2.07 -12.83 -18.92
CA LEU A 86 -2.89 -11.62 -18.77
C LEU A 86 -3.67 -11.57 -17.44
N GLN A 87 -3.32 -12.42 -16.49
CA GLN A 87 -3.91 -12.41 -15.15
C GLN A 87 -2.83 -12.06 -14.12
N PRO A 88 -2.84 -10.86 -13.58
CA PRO A 88 -1.88 -10.46 -12.57
C PRO A 88 -2.12 -11.26 -11.28
N HIS A 89 -1.05 -11.76 -10.68
CA HIS A 89 -1.07 -12.42 -9.37
C HIS A 89 -0.98 -11.44 -8.22
N PHE A 90 -0.49 -10.23 -8.48
CA PHE A 90 -0.29 -9.17 -7.49
C PHE A 90 -0.73 -7.83 -8.06
N PHE A 91 -1.35 -7.03 -7.20
CA PHE A 91 -1.69 -5.64 -7.49
C PHE A 91 -1.11 -4.73 -6.42
N THR A 92 -0.48 -3.65 -6.84
CA THR A 92 -0.16 -2.52 -5.97
C THR A 92 -1.02 -1.34 -6.40
N ILE A 93 -1.77 -0.78 -5.46
CA ILE A 93 -2.62 0.39 -5.70
C ILE A 93 -2.16 1.51 -4.77
N ASP A 94 -1.63 2.58 -5.36
CA ASP A 94 -1.17 3.75 -4.63
C ASP A 94 -2.27 4.81 -4.60
N PHE A 95 -2.55 5.35 -3.40
CA PHE A 95 -3.56 6.38 -3.21
C PHE A 95 -2.92 7.73 -2.89
N GLY A 96 -3.24 8.74 -3.70
CA GLY A 96 -2.98 10.14 -3.37
C GLY A 96 -4.13 10.70 -2.52
N ILE A 97 -3.82 11.22 -1.32
CA ILE A 97 -4.83 11.90 -0.49
C ILE A 97 -4.86 13.37 -0.92
N CYS A 98 -5.95 13.78 -1.56
CA CYS A 98 -6.19 15.15 -1.94
C CYS A 98 -7.17 15.81 -0.96
N GLN A 99 -7.00 17.11 -0.71
CA GLN A 99 -8.04 17.89 -0.05
C GLN A 99 -9.14 18.15 -1.10
N ASN A 100 -10.37 17.79 -0.76
CA ASN A 100 -11.52 18.26 -1.55
C ASN A 100 -11.68 19.76 -1.23
N GLU A 101 -11.53 20.60 -2.22
CA GLU A 101 -11.96 21.99 -2.17
C GLU A 101 -13.49 22.10 -2.14
#